data_8aeb415cb9e5dc52f43642b7b132580f
#
_entry.id   8aeb415cb9e5dc52f43642b7b132580f
#
_cell.length_a   1.000
_cell.length_b   1.000
_cell.length_c   1.000
_cell.angle_alpha   90.00
_cell.angle_beta   90.00
_cell.angle_gamma   90.00
#
_symmetry.space_group_name_H-M   'P 1'
#
loop_
_entity.id
_entity.type
_entity.pdbx_description
1 polymer ?
#
loop_
_entity_poly.entity_id
_entity_poly.type
_entity_poly.pdbx_seq_one_letter_code
_entity_poly.pdbx_strand_id
1 'polypeptide(L)'
;MFGLTSDTILIKGPRIIDPGRGVDEVGDILVRNGAILASGQISSDDIPEGCRVVEAAGKVASPGFIDIHCHLREPGFEYKETIAAGTRAAARGGFTSICCMPNTDPPIDNSAMVEFILQRARDEGIVRVFPIGCVTKGRKGKELSEMEELAVAGVVAFSDDGDPVEDPNLMRLALTYSSDLGLPVTNHCQDQSLSRDGVMAEGRVATRLGLPGIPSAVEEAMMARDVALAELTGGRIHLAHLSTAGSVPLVKQARERGIPVTAEVCPHHLTITDEWVLGGQSAGTGAGGTFAYDTLTKVYPPLRGQRDVDALVQGLAEGTIDCIATDHAPHELISKLVTYQDAPSGISVLETALGSALQLVHGGHMTLNALVERMTVGPARVLGDSFDHLSTLAPGSTADIVIFDPDLEWVVDPSEFQSMGKNTPLQGATLKGQVIATMVQGRFVYEDGAVV
;
A
#
# COMPACT_ATOMS: atom_id res chain seq x y z
N MET A 1 -40.39 15.58 -16.68
CA MET A 1 -40.23 14.51 -15.68
C MET A 1 -39.02 13.72 -16.06
N PHE A 2 -37.87 14.07 -15.54
CA PHE A 2 -36.68 13.21 -15.65
C PHE A 2 -36.83 12.14 -14.58
N GLY A 3 -36.98 10.88 -15.03
CA GLY A 3 -37.01 9.75 -14.12
C GLY A 3 -35.77 9.73 -13.27
N LEU A 4 -35.95 9.82 -11.95
CA LEU A 4 -34.91 9.45 -10.98
C LEU A 4 -34.63 7.95 -11.20
N THR A 5 -33.59 7.64 -11.96
CA THR A 5 -32.99 6.31 -11.93
C THR A 5 -32.60 6.09 -10.47
N SER A 6 -33.17 5.07 -9.84
CA SER A 6 -32.85 4.78 -8.44
C SER A 6 -31.35 4.49 -8.38
N ASP A 7 -30.59 5.25 -7.58
CA ASP A 7 -29.16 4.99 -7.28
C ASP A 7 -28.99 3.69 -6.46
N THR A 8 -29.72 2.64 -6.89
CA THR A 8 -29.72 1.35 -6.23
C THR A 8 -29.03 0.33 -7.11
N ILE A 9 -28.02 -0.33 -6.55
CA ILE A 9 -27.20 -1.33 -7.22
C ILE A 9 -27.26 -2.62 -6.41
N LEU A 10 -27.53 -3.73 -7.10
CA LEU A 10 -27.43 -5.08 -6.56
C LEU A 10 -26.19 -5.76 -7.14
N ILE A 11 -25.21 -6.06 -6.30
CA ILE A 11 -24.06 -6.94 -6.64
C ILE A 11 -24.51 -8.36 -6.28
N LYS A 12 -24.66 -9.22 -7.30
CA LYS A 12 -25.34 -10.50 -7.17
C LYS A 12 -24.38 -11.67 -7.19
N GLY A 13 -24.43 -12.49 -6.16
CA GLY A 13 -23.82 -13.81 -6.08
C GLY A 13 -22.30 -13.85 -5.88
N PRO A 14 -21.58 -12.81 -5.43
CA PRO A 14 -20.17 -12.95 -5.10
C PRO A 14 -19.96 -13.79 -3.84
N ARG A 15 -18.74 -14.31 -3.66
CA ARG A 15 -18.24 -14.66 -2.33
C ARG A 15 -17.90 -13.38 -1.60
N ILE A 16 -18.65 -13.06 -0.55
CA ILE A 16 -18.43 -11.89 0.29
C ILE A 16 -17.38 -12.23 1.33
N ILE A 17 -16.28 -11.48 1.35
CA ILE A 17 -15.24 -11.59 2.36
C ILE A 17 -15.15 -10.25 3.09
N ASP A 18 -15.59 -10.23 4.34
CA ASP A 18 -15.50 -9.10 5.26
C ASP A 18 -14.85 -9.55 6.57
N PRO A 19 -13.51 -9.49 6.65
CA PRO A 19 -12.78 -10.02 7.81
C PRO A 19 -13.13 -9.29 9.12
N GLY A 20 -13.44 -7.99 9.06
CA GLY A 20 -13.83 -7.19 10.21
C GLY A 20 -15.10 -7.69 10.89
N ARG A 21 -15.99 -8.34 10.13
CA ARG A 21 -17.23 -8.96 10.61
C ARG A 21 -17.14 -10.48 10.74
N GLY A 22 -16.04 -11.09 10.35
CA GLY A 22 -15.89 -12.55 10.28
C GLY A 22 -16.81 -13.19 9.21
N VAL A 23 -17.15 -12.48 8.14
CA VAL A 23 -18.02 -12.95 7.05
C VAL A 23 -17.16 -13.52 5.92
N ASP A 24 -17.49 -14.75 5.51
CA ASP A 24 -16.93 -15.43 4.34
C ASP A 24 -17.99 -16.38 3.78
N GLU A 25 -18.90 -15.85 2.94
CA GLU A 25 -20.05 -16.59 2.41
C GLU A 25 -20.43 -16.11 1.00
N VAL A 26 -21.18 -16.91 0.28
CA VAL A 26 -21.79 -16.47 -0.99
C VAL A 26 -23.11 -15.75 -0.67
N GLY A 27 -23.27 -14.52 -1.18
CA GLY A 27 -24.45 -13.71 -0.93
C GLY A 27 -24.53 -12.54 -1.91
N ASP A 28 -25.44 -11.63 -1.63
CA ASP A 28 -25.67 -10.41 -2.41
C ASP A 28 -25.29 -9.17 -1.61
N ILE A 29 -24.97 -8.07 -2.30
CA ILE A 29 -24.76 -6.77 -1.65
C ILE A 29 -25.70 -5.77 -2.32
N LEU A 30 -26.55 -5.13 -1.53
CA LEU A 30 -27.48 -4.09 -1.98
C LEU A 30 -26.93 -2.73 -1.56
N VAL A 31 -26.66 -1.87 -2.53
CA VAL A 31 -26.17 -0.50 -2.34
C VAL A 31 -27.28 0.49 -2.73
N ARG A 32 -27.45 1.53 -1.91
CA ARG A 32 -28.35 2.64 -2.23
C ARG A 32 -27.79 3.96 -1.70
N ASN A 33 -27.80 4.99 -2.55
CA ASN A 33 -27.37 6.34 -2.18
C ASN A 33 -25.97 6.38 -1.55
N GLY A 34 -25.03 5.59 -2.06
CA GLY A 34 -23.66 5.56 -1.56
C GLY A 34 -23.41 4.72 -0.31
N ALA A 35 -24.43 4.08 0.25
CA ALA A 35 -24.32 3.24 1.44
C ALA A 35 -24.73 1.79 1.17
N ILE A 36 -24.17 0.86 1.92
CA ILE A 36 -24.59 -0.54 1.93
C ILE A 36 -25.91 -0.64 2.68
N LEU A 37 -26.95 -1.09 1.99
CA LEU A 37 -28.26 -1.30 2.58
C LEU A 37 -28.37 -2.68 3.23
N ALA A 38 -27.87 -3.70 2.53
CA ALA A 38 -27.82 -5.09 3.00
C ALA A 38 -26.62 -5.81 2.40
N SER A 39 -26.10 -6.82 3.13
CA SER A 39 -24.99 -7.69 2.70
C SER A 39 -25.21 -9.09 3.26
N GLY A 40 -25.16 -10.11 2.41
CA GLY A 40 -25.40 -11.52 2.72
C GLY A 40 -26.60 -12.09 1.96
N GLN A 41 -27.44 -12.90 2.62
CA GLN A 41 -28.64 -13.45 2.01
C GLN A 41 -29.75 -12.39 1.97
N ILE A 42 -30.11 -11.93 0.76
CA ILE A 42 -31.14 -10.91 0.55
C ILE A 42 -32.37 -11.56 -0.09
N SER A 43 -33.55 -11.33 0.50
CA SER A 43 -34.80 -11.81 -0.10
C SER A 43 -35.13 -11.06 -1.39
N SER A 44 -35.69 -11.75 -2.38
CA SER A 44 -36.18 -11.12 -3.61
C SER A 44 -37.13 -9.99 -3.38
N ASP A 45 -37.93 -10.08 -2.30
CA ASP A 45 -38.93 -9.08 -1.92
C ASP A 45 -38.29 -7.79 -1.37
N ASP A 46 -37.05 -7.86 -0.90
CA ASP A 46 -36.28 -6.72 -0.40
C ASP A 46 -35.49 -5.99 -1.49
N ILE A 47 -35.45 -6.56 -2.71
CA ILE A 47 -34.75 -5.97 -3.86
C ILE A 47 -35.69 -5.02 -4.59
N PRO A 48 -35.38 -3.70 -4.65
CA PRO A 48 -36.21 -2.74 -5.34
C PRO A 48 -36.31 -3.01 -6.85
N GLU A 49 -37.51 -2.83 -7.41
CA GLU A 49 -37.70 -2.88 -8.86
C GLU A 49 -36.84 -1.82 -9.56
N GLY A 50 -36.22 -2.19 -10.69
CA GLY A 50 -35.42 -1.28 -11.51
C GLY A 50 -34.04 -0.97 -10.97
N CYS A 51 -33.51 -1.73 -9.96
CA CYS A 51 -32.12 -1.61 -9.54
C CYS A 51 -31.16 -2.07 -10.66
N ARG A 52 -29.99 -1.45 -10.73
CA ARG A 52 -28.90 -1.95 -11.57
C ARG A 52 -28.36 -3.24 -10.98
N VAL A 53 -28.33 -4.31 -11.76
CA VAL A 53 -27.76 -5.60 -11.32
C VAL A 53 -26.37 -5.76 -11.91
N VAL A 54 -25.40 -6.08 -11.05
CA VAL A 54 -24.02 -6.41 -11.40
C VAL A 54 -23.80 -7.87 -11.05
N GLU A 55 -23.65 -8.71 -12.07
CA GLU A 55 -23.42 -10.15 -11.88
C GLU A 55 -21.98 -10.40 -11.42
N ALA A 56 -21.83 -10.98 -10.23
CA ALA A 56 -20.54 -11.23 -9.60
C ALA A 56 -20.37 -12.70 -9.14
N ALA A 57 -21.20 -13.61 -9.65
CA ALA A 57 -21.08 -15.03 -9.33
C ALA A 57 -19.69 -15.57 -9.70
N GLY A 58 -19.07 -16.32 -8.78
CA GLY A 58 -17.72 -16.84 -8.95
C GLY A 58 -16.61 -15.82 -8.67
N LYS A 59 -16.94 -14.58 -8.38
CA LYS A 59 -16.02 -13.50 -7.98
C LYS A 59 -16.02 -13.35 -6.47
N VAL A 60 -15.08 -12.53 -5.97
CA VAL A 60 -15.01 -12.11 -4.58
C VAL A 60 -15.42 -10.64 -4.50
N ALA A 61 -16.25 -10.29 -3.52
CA ALA A 61 -16.51 -8.92 -3.12
C ALA A 61 -16.01 -8.71 -1.69
N SER A 62 -15.23 -7.67 -1.47
CA SER A 62 -14.73 -7.29 -0.15
C SER A 62 -14.83 -5.78 0.06
N PRO A 63 -14.60 -5.27 1.30
CA PRO A 63 -14.32 -3.85 1.48
C PRO A 63 -13.21 -3.43 0.52
N GLY A 64 -13.26 -2.21 0.02
CA GLY A 64 -12.21 -1.68 -0.84
C GLY A 64 -10.86 -1.71 -0.15
N PHE A 65 -9.80 -1.99 -0.89
CA PHE A 65 -8.46 -2.03 -0.34
C PHE A 65 -8.01 -0.64 0.12
N ILE A 66 -7.17 -0.62 1.15
CA ILE A 66 -6.59 0.59 1.72
C ILE A 66 -5.07 0.49 1.57
N ASP A 67 -4.46 1.46 0.90
CA ASP A 67 -3.01 1.58 0.81
C ASP A 67 -2.51 2.71 1.69
N ILE A 68 -1.70 2.38 2.69
CA ILE A 68 -1.20 3.38 3.64
C ILE A 68 0.16 3.95 3.26
N HIS A 69 0.72 3.54 2.10
CA HIS A 69 2.04 3.96 1.66
C HIS A 69 2.12 4.03 0.12
N CYS A 70 1.94 5.22 -0.45
CA CYS A 70 2.17 5.47 -1.87
C CYS A 70 2.73 6.88 -2.12
N HIS A 71 3.29 7.08 -3.32
CA HIS A 71 3.88 8.35 -3.74
C HIS A 71 3.11 8.93 -4.93
N LEU A 72 2.29 9.95 -4.70
CA LEU A 72 1.52 10.61 -5.74
C LEU A 72 2.30 11.72 -6.46
N ARG A 73 3.52 12.04 -5.97
CA ARG A 73 4.49 12.90 -6.62
C ARG A 73 4.05 14.37 -6.83
N GLU A 74 2.81 14.70 -6.69
CA GLU A 74 2.26 16.04 -6.82
C GLU A 74 2.08 16.68 -5.42
N PRO A 75 2.58 17.91 -5.22
CA PRO A 75 3.20 18.81 -6.18
C PRO A 75 4.69 18.54 -6.46
N GLY A 76 5.17 19.08 -7.58
CA GLY A 76 6.59 19.27 -7.91
C GLY A 76 7.22 18.18 -8.75
N PHE A 77 6.62 16.99 -8.83
CA PHE A 77 7.11 15.87 -9.63
C PHE A 77 6.01 15.27 -10.52
N GLU A 78 5.11 16.13 -11.04
CA GLU A 78 3.94 15.74 -11.86
C GLU A 78 4.34 14.99 -13.14
N TYR A 79 5.57 15.11 -13.56
CA TYR A 79 6.12 14.35 -14.69
C TYR A 79 6.34 12.85 -14.37
N LYS A 80 6.33 12.48 -13.07
CA LYS A 80 6.41 11.08 -12.60
C LYS A 80 5.03 10.51 -12.31
N GLU A 81 4.17 11.31 -11.65
CA GLU A 81 2.80 10.93 -11.28
C GLU A 81 2.00 12.18 -10.88
N THR A 82 0.67 12.08 -10.97
CA THR A 82 -0.26 13.09 -10.47
C THR A 82 -1.28 12.44 -9.54
N ILE A 83 -1.93 13.22 -8.69
CA ILE A 83 -3.04 12.75 -7.86
C ILE A 83 -4.14 12.14 -8.76
N ALA A 84 -4.45 12.77 -9.89
CA ALA A 84 -5.44 12.27 -10.84
C ALA A 84 -5.05 10.88 -11.40
N ALA A 85 -3.82 10.69 -11.86
CA ALA A 85 -3.37 9.43 -12.46
C ALA A 85 -3.16 8.34 -11.39
N GLY A 86 -2.55 8.68 -10.24
CA GLY A 86 -2.35 7.75 -9.14
C GLY A 86 -3.66 7.24 -8.54
N THR A 87 -4.69 8.09 -8.44
CA THR A 87 -6.02 7.64 -7.98
C THR A 87 -6.73 6.73 -8.98
N ARG A 88 -6.49 6.91 -10.30
CA ARG A 88 -6.96 5.94 -11.33
C ARG A 88 -6.22 4.61 -11.23
N ALA A 89 -4.90 4.64 -10.99
CA ALA A 89 -4.12 3.43 -10.77
C ALA A 89 -4.59 2.67 -9.51
N ALA A 90 -4.87 3.41 -8.43
CA ALA A 90 -5.44 2.86 -7.20
C ALA A 90 -6.80 2.19 -7.46
N ALA A 91 -7.70 2.86 -8.17
CA ALA A 91 -9.02 2.30 -8.53
C ALA A 91 -8.88 1.00 -9.34
N ARG A 92 -8.00 0.95 -10.33
CA ARG A 92 -7.71 -0.27 -11.10
C ARG A 92 -7.11 -1.38 -10.24
N GLY A 93 -6.34 -1.01 -9.21
CA GLY A 93 -5.77 -1.94 -8.23
C GLY A 93 -6.73 -2.41 -7.14
N GLY A 94 -7.98 -1.90 -7.11
CA GLY A 94 -8.99 -2.24 -6.10
C GLY A 94 -8.93 -1.39 -4.83
N PHE A 95 -8.06 -0.38 -4.80
CA PHE A 95 -7.92 0.52 -3.66
C PHE A 95 -8.98 1.62 -3.72
N THR A 96 -9.71 1.79 -2.63
CA THR A 96 -10.71 2.85 -2.45
C THR A 96 -10.20 4.00 -1.61
N SER A 97 -9.07 3.79 -0.93
CA SER A 97 -8.40 4.75 -0.05
C SER A 97 -6.89 4.57 -0.15
N ILE A 98 -6.17 5.67 -0.28
CA ILE A 98 -4.70 5.68 -0.35
C ILE A 98 -4.13 6.80 0.52
N CYS A 99 -2.99 6.55 1.17
CA CYS A 99 -2.25 7.56 1.92
C CYS A 99 -1.00 7.96 1.14
N CYS A 100 -0.85 9.27 0.86
CA CYS A 100 0.28 9.76 0.09
C CYS A 100 1.40 10.27 1.01
N MET A 101 2.63 9.81 0.75
CA MET A 101 3.83 10.20 1.45
C MET A 101 4.23 11.65 1.18
N PRO A 102 4.91 12.32 2.16
CA PRO A 102 5.13 13.76 2.13
C PRO A 102 6.31 14.23 1.26
N ASN A 103 6.96 13.34 0.53
CA ASN A 103 8.19 13.61 -0.24
C ASN A 103 7.92 14.26 -1.61
N THR A 104 7.14 15.31 -1.60
CA THR A 104 6.82 16.20 -2.72
C THR A 104 7.76 17.42 -2.75
N ASP A 105 7.60 18.33 -3.71
CA ASP A 105 8.33 19.57 -3.80
C ASP A 105 7.37 20.77 -4.07
N PRO A 106 7.06 21.59 -3.04
CA PRO A 106 7.55 21.49 -1.66
C PRO A 106 7.00 20.28 -0.91
N PRO A 107 7.68 19.82 0.16
CA PRO A 107 7.20 18.72 0.99
C PRO A 107 5.94 19.10 1.79
N ILE A 108 5.18 18.10 2.26
CA ILE A 108 3.95 18.33 3.04
C ILE A 108 4.31 18.63 4.51
N ASP A 109 4.93 19.79 4.76
CA ASP A 109 5.40 20.20 6.08
C ASP A 109 4.66 21.41 6.69
N ASN A 110 3.57 21.83 6.04
CA ASN A 110 2.71 22.92 6.50
C ASN A 110 1.26 22.72 6.03
N SER A 111 0.31 23.41 6.68
CA SER A 111 -1.13 23.26 6.42
C SER A 111 -1.53 23.61 4.99
N ALA A 112 -0.88 24.59 4.35
CA ALA A 112 -1.21 24.96 2.97
C ALA A 112 -0.92 23.84 1.98
N MET A 113 0.11 23.03 2.21
CA MET A 113 0.39 21.85 1.37
C MET A 113 -0.62 20.74 1.62
N VAL A 114 -1.05 20.52 2.87
CA VAL A 114 -2.13 19.58 3.18
C VAL A 114 -3.43 19.97 2.46
N GLU A 115 -3.82 21.24 2.56
CA GLU A 115 -5.01 21.78 1.90
C GLU A 115 -4.92 21.64 0.37
N PHE A 116 -3.74 21.90 -0.21
CA PHE A 116 -3.50 21.70 -1.66
C PHE A 116 -3.78 20.26 -2.08
N ILE A 117 -3.19 19.27 -1.39
CA ILE A 117 -3.40 17.84 -1.68
C ILE A 117 -4.89 17.47 -1.57
N LEU A 118 -5.54 17.88 -0.48
CA LEU A 118 -6.94 17.58 -0.26
C LEU A 118 -7.84 18.25 -1.31
N GLN A 119 -7.50 19.47 -1.76
CA GLN A 119 -8.25 20.14 -2.82
C GLN A 119 -8.07 19.44 -4.17
N ARG A 120 -6.82 19.10 -4.54
CA ARG A 120 -6.55 18.34 -5.78
C ARG A 120 -7.26 16.99 -5.77
N ALA A 121 -7.24 16.28 -4.64
CA ALA A 121 -7.94 15.01 -4.48
C ALA A 121 -9.46 15.15 -4.64
N ARG A 122 -10.07 16.24 -4.14
CA ARG A 122 -11.50 16.51 -4.34
C ARG A 122 -11.84 16.84 -5.79
N ASP A 123 -10.98 17.58 -6.48
CA ASP A 123 -11.25 18.06 -7.84
C ASP A 123 -10.98 17.01 -8.93
N GLU A 124 -9.97 16.16 -8.73
CA GLU A 124 -9.47 15.26 -9.79
C GLU A 124 -9.31 13.79 -9.34
N GLY A 125 -9.33 13.54 -8.03
CA GLY A 125 -9.21 12.18 -7.50
C GLY A 125 -10.49 11.38 -7.62
N ILE A 126 -10.36 10.08 -7.90
CA ILE A 126 -11.52 9.16 -7.99
C ILE A 126 -11.60 8.17 -6.81
N VAL A 127 -10.54 8.09 -5.99
CA VAL A 127 -10.53 7.39 -4.71
C VAL A 127 -10.16 8.36 -3.59
N ARG A 128 -10.33 7.97 -2.33
CA ARG A 128 -9.93 8.83 -1.21
C ARG A 128 -8.42 8.95 -1.12
N VAL A 129 -7.95 10.17 -0.89
CA VAL A 129 -6.53 10.47 -0.65
C VAL A 129 -6.40 11.07 0.74
N PHE A 130 -5.55 10.47 1.56
CA PHE A 130 -5.19 10.92 2.88
C PHE A 130 -3.73 11.38 2.89
N PRO A 131 -3.43 12.66 3.11
CA PRO A 131 -2.06 13.12 3.18
C PRO A 131 -1.38 12.68 4.47
N ILE A 132 -0.09 12.31 4.35
CA ILE A 132 0.83 12.11 5.47
C ILE A 132 1.66 13.39 5.58
N GLY A 133 1.81 13.93 6.79
CA GLY A 133 2.60 15.13 7.03
C GLY A 133 4.06 14.80 7.35
N CYS A 134 4.98 15.74 7.10
CA CYS A 134 6.38 15.57 7.47
C CYS A 134 6.55 15.51 8.99
N VAL A 135 7.48 14.66 9.47
CA VAL A 135 7.98 14.69 10.84
C VAL A 135 8.84 15.95 11.04
N THR A 136 9.72 16.26 10.07
CA THR A 136 10.65 17.38 10.16
C THR A 136 10.42 18.41 9.06
N LYS A 137 10.67 19.69 9.38
CA LYS A 137 10.57 20.78 8.41
C LYS A 137 11.47 20.53 7.19
N GLY A 138 10.84 20.58 6.03
CA GLY A 138 11.52 20.32 4.75
C GLY A 138 12.09 18.91 4.63
N ARG A 139 11.70 17.95 5.48
CA ARG A 139 12.26 16.59 5.57
C ARG A 139 13.80 16.59 5.79
N LYS A 140 14.30 17.54 6.58
CA LYS A 140 15.75 17.75 6.75
C LYS A 140 16.34 17.08 8.00
N GLY A 141 15.51 16.42 8.83
CA GLY A 141 15.95 15.74 10.05
C GLY A 141 16.57 16.67 11.10
N LYS A 142 16.20 17.96 11.12
CA LYS A 142 16.83 18.96 12.01
C LYS A 142 15.88 19.60 13.01
N GLU A 143 14.62 19.78 12.63
CA GLU A 143 13.61 20.49 13.41
C GLU A 143 12.26 19.85 13.13
N LEU A 144 11.44 19.63 14.16
CA LEU A 144 10.08 19.11 13.98
C LEU A 144 9.24 20.08 13.14
N SER A 145 8.35 19.53 12.34
CA SER A 145 7.28 20.29 11.69
C SER A 145 6.26 20.78 12.74
N GLU A 146 5.34 21.64 12.32
CA GLU A 146 4.22 22.05 13.16
C GLU A 146 3.14 20.97 13.18
N MET A 147 3.43 19.84 13.86
CA MET A 147 2.67 18.61 13.80
C MET A 147 1.19 18.79 14.18
N GLU A 148 0.88 19.65 15.16
CA GLU A 148 -0.51 19.97 15.54
C GLU A 148 -1.24 20.71 14.41
N GLU A 149 -0.59 21.67 13.75
CA GLU A 149 -1.16 22.38 12.61
C GLU A 149 -1.44 21.43 11.45
N LEU A 150 -0.52 20.50 11.17
CA LEU A 150 -0.69 19.47 10.16
C LEU A 150 -1.86 18.51 10.51
N ALA A 151 -1.96 18.09 11.77
CA ALA A 151 -3.05 17.25 12.23
C ALA A 151 -4.42 17.92 12.09
N VAL A 152 -4.51 19.21 12.46
CA VAL A 152 -5.74 20.02 12.30
C VAL A 152 -6.08 20.19 10.81
N ALA A 153 -5.08 20.31 9.93
CA ALA A 153 -5.28 20.42 8.50
C ALA A 153 -5.74 19.10 7.85
N GLY A 154 -5.57 17.94 8.53
CA GLY A 154 -6.14 16.66 8.12
C GLY A 154 -5.15 15.59 7.68
N VAL A 155 -3.88 15.66 8.13
CA VAL A 155 -2.97 14.53 7.94
C VAL A 155 -3.38 13.35 8.83
N VAL A 156 -3.08 12.14 8.37
CA VAL A 156 -3.48 10.89 9.05
C VAL A 156 -2.31 10.19 9.75
N ALA A 157 -1.08 10.62 9.47
CA ALA A 157 0.16 10.11 10.05
C ALA A 157 1.28 11.13 9.81
N PHE A 158 2.46 10.87 10.38
CA PHE A 158 3.66 11.66 10.13
C PHE A 158 4.80 10.78 9.61
N SER A 159 5.53 11.26 8.60
CA SER A 159 6.68 10.56 8.02
C SER A 159 7.64 11.54 7.35
N ASP A 160 8.93 11.20 7.30
CA ASP A 160 9.88 11.83 6.39
C ASP A 160 10.25 10.88 5.23
N ASP A 161 9.38 9.91 4.93
CA ASP A 161 9.63 8.84 3.96
C ASP A 161 10.21 9.34 2.62
N GLY A 162 10.95 8.54 2.10
CA GLY A 162 12.19 8.27 1.45
C GLY A 162 13.46 8.62 2.21
N ASP A 163 13.38 9.32 3.35
CA ASP A 163 14.50 9.54 4.28
C ASP A 163 14.10 9.09 5.69
N PRO A 164 15.02 8.53 6.48
CA PRO A 164 14.76 8.21 7.87
C PRO A 164 14.79 9.46 8.75
N VAL A 165 14.09 9.41 9.88
CA VAL A 165 14.36 10.34 10.98
C VAL A 165 15.59 9.84 11.74
N GLU A 166 16.79 10.30 11.35
CA GLU A 166 18.06 9.78 11.88
C GLU A 166 18.32 10.16 13.33
N ASP A 167 18.04 11.42 13.71
CA ASP A 167 18.27 11.89 15.08
C ASP A 167 17.32 11.20 16.06
N PRO A 168 17.85 10.37 17.00
CA PRO A 168 17.02 9.66 17.96
C PRO A 168 16.22 10.61 18.88
N ASN A 169 16.73 11.79 19.18
CA ASN A 169 16.01 12.75 20.01
C ASN A 169 14.86 13.41 19.25
N LEU A 170 15.02 13.72 17.97
CA LEU A 170 13.90 14.18 17.14
C LEU A 170 12.83 13.10 17.02
N MET A 171 13.20 11.84 16.77
CA MET A 171 12.23 10.73 16.74
C MET A 171 11.50 10.58 18.08
N ARG A 172 12.22 10.67 19.21
CA ARG A 172 11.62 10.64 20.55
C ARG A 172 10.60 11.77 20.74
N LEU A 173 10.96 12.98 20.34
CA LEU A 173 10.06 14.13 20.43
C LEU A 173 8.85 13.98 19.50
N ALA A 174 9.05 13.50 18.27
CA ALA A 174 7.98 13.23 17.33
C ALA A 174 6.99 12.20 17.88
N LEU A 175 7.47 11.09 18.43
CA LEU A 175 6.61 10.07 19.04
C LEU A 175 5.86 10.61 20.26
N THR A 176 6.49 11.43 21.09
CA THR A 176 5.82 12.07 22.24
C THR A 176 4.69 12.99 21.75
N TYR A 177 4.98 13.86 20.76
CA TYR A 177 4.04 14.84 20.27
C TYR A 177 2.88 14.20 19.48
N SER A 178 3.19 13.22 18.62
CA SER A 178 2.18 12.50 17.86
C SER A 178 1.24 11.67 18.73
N SER A 179 1.71 11.20 19.89
CA SER A 179 0.87 10.50 20.87
C SER A 179 -0.25 11.37 21.39
N ASP A 180 0.02 12.65 21.69
CA ASP A 180 -1.01 13.61 22.13
C ASP A 180 -2.04 13.89 21.02
N LEU A 181 -1.63 13.77 19.76
CA LEU A 181 -2.49 13.97 18.59
C LEU A 181 -3.24 12.67 18.19
N GLY A 182 -2.90 11.53 18.78
CA GLY A 182 -3.49 10.22 18.45
C GLY A 182 -3.10 9.67 17.07
N LEU A 183 -2.05 10.20 16.44
CA LEU A 183 -1.60 9.82 15.10
C LEU A 183 -0.31 9.00 15.16
N PRO A 184 -0.08 8.02 14.25
CA PRO A 184 1.17 7.27 14.20
C PRO A 184 2.29 8.08 13.54
N VAL A 185 3.53 7.75 13.90
CA VAL A 185 4.72 8.10 13.13
C VAL A 185 5.12 6.90 12.29
N THR A 186 5.20 7.07 10.98
CA THR A 186 5.68 6.06 10.03
C THR A 186 7.14 6.35 9.70
N ASN A 187 8.05 5.39 9.93
CA ASN A 187 9.47 5.60 9.67
C ASN A 187 10.02 4.64 8.61
N HIS A 188 10.70 5.21 7.62
CA HIS A 188 11.56 4.50 6.68
C HIS A 188 12.84 4.09 7.43
N CYS A 189 12.87 2.86 7.93
CA CYS A 189 13.94 2.40 8.82
C CYS A 189 15.23 2.12 8.07
N GLN A 190 16.12 3.11 8.02
CA GLN A 190 17.39 3.01 7.31
C GLN A 190 18.50 3.82 7.96
N ASP A 191 19.46 3.15 8.58
CA ASP A 191 20.67 3.78 9.06
C ASP A 191 21.56 4.18 7.87
N GLN A 192 21.64 5.48 7.59
CA GLN A 192 22.41 6.01 6.44
C GLN A 192 23.93 5.78 6.62
N SER A 193 24.41 5.72 7.86
CA SER A 193 25.84 5.48 8.13
C SER A 193 26.25 4.05 7.77
N LEU A 194 25.33 3.10 7.84
CA LEU A 194 25.52 1.70 7.45
C LEU A 194 25.20 1.46 5.97
N SER A 195 24.19 2.13 5.42
CA SER A 195 23.79 1.95 3.99
C SER A 195 24.78 2.55 3.01
N ARG A 196 25.37 3.71 3.36
CA ARG A 196 26.37 4.42 2.53
C ARG A 196 25.93 4.51 1.06
N ASP A 197 26.81 4.07 0.15
CA ASP A 197 26.59 4.07 -1.30
C ASP A 197 25.95 2.76 -1.80
N GLY A 198 25.36 1.96 -0.90
CA GLY A 198 24.71 0.70 -1.24
C GLY A 198 23.53 0.92 -2.20
N VAL A 199 23.38 0.03 -3.17
CA VAL A 199 22.35 0.14 -4.22
C VAL A 199 21.46 -1.10 -4.35
N MET A 200 21.82 -2.20 -3.67
CA MET A 200 21.07 -3.45 -3.60
C MET A 200 21.38 -4.17 -2.28
N ALA A 201 20.69 -5.27 -1.97
CA ALA A 201 20.99 -6.06 -0.79
C ALA A 201 22.46 -6.56 -0.78
N GLU A 202 23.12 -6.44 0.37
CA GLU A 202 24.44 -7.05 0.58
C GLU A 202 24.31 -8.57 0.54
N GLY A 203 25.17 -9.23 -0.23
CA GLY A 203 25.17 -10.68 -0.33
C GLY A 203 25.86 -11.23 -1.56
N ARG A 204 25.54 -12.48 -1.86
CA ARG A 204 26.12 -13.21 -2.99
C ARG A 204 25.87 -12.52 -4.34
N VAL A 205 24.65 -12.00 -4.53
CA VAL A 205 24.26 -11.34 -5.79
C VAL A 205 25.04 -10.05 -5.98
N ALA A 206 25.08 -9.18 -4.97
CA ALA A 206 25.83 -7.93 -5.00
C ALA A 206 27.32 -8.17 -5.30
N THR A 207 27.92 -9.16 -4.61
CA THR A 207 29.34 -9.55 -4.85
C THR A 207 29.56 -10.01 -6.28
N ARG A 208 28.65 -10.83 -6.82
CA ARG A 208 28.75 -11.34 -8.20
C ARG A 208 28.63 -10.23 -9.25
N LEU A 209 27.77 -9.24 -8.97
CA LEU A 209 27.55 -8.09 -9.87
C LEU A 209 28.58 -6.97 -9.67
N GLY A 210 29.37 -7.00 -8.58
CA GLY A 210 30.29 -5.93 -8.24
C GLY A 210 29.58 -4.64 -7.80
N LEU A 211 28.34 -4.76 -7.28
CA LEU A 211 27.56 -3.63 -6.80
C LEU A 211 27.73 -3.46 -5.28
N PRO A 212 27.77 -2.22 -4.77
CA PRO A 212 27.82 -1.97 -3.33
C PRO A 212 26.51 -2.43 -2.66
N GLY A 213 26.65 -3.18 -1.55
CA GLY A 213 25.54 -3.80 -0.85
C GLY A 213 25.05 -2.98 0.33
N ILE A 214 23.76 -3.14 0.66
CA ILE A 214 23.07 -2.61 1.84
C ILE A 214 22.84 -3.77 2.80
N PRO A 215 23.54 -3.84 3.95
CA PRO A 215 23.36 -4.93 4.91
C PRO A 215 21.97 -4.88 5.56
N SER A 216 21.47 -6.04 6.00
CA SER A 216 20.18 -6.12 6.70
C SER A 216 20.16 -5.30 8.00
N ALA A 217 21.32 -5.18 8.66
CA ALA A 217 21.48 -4.38 9.87
C ALA A 217 21.07 -2.90 9.71
N VAL A 218 21.07 -2.37 8.49
CA VAL A 218 20.60 -1.00 8.19
C VAL A 218 19.16 -0.78 8.65
N GLU A 219 18.29 -1.73 8.37
CA GLU A 219 16.88 -1.72 8.76
C GLU A 219 16.73 -2.13 10.23
N GLU A 220 17.31 -3.26 10.61
CA GLU A 220 17.12 -3.88 11.92
C GLU A 220 17.62 -2.99 13.07
N ALA A 221 18.76 -2.29 12.91
CA ALA A 221 19.31 -1.42 13.93
C ALA A 221 18.43 -0.19 14.18
N MET A 222 17.93 0.44 13.12
CA MET A 222 17.04 1.59 13.24
C MET A 222 15.69 1.18 13.82
N MET A 223 15.11 0.06 13.40
CA MET A 223 13.90 -0.48 13.97
C MET A 223 14.04 -0.74 15.49
N ALA A 224 15.14 -1.36 15.92
CA ALA A 224 15.38 -1.60 17.32
C ALA A 224 15.45 -0.29 18.14
N ARG A 225 16.06 0.75 17.59
CA ARG A 225 16.09 2.09 18.17
C ARG A 225 14.66 2.66 18.28
N ASP A 226 13.87 2.60 17.21
CA ASP A 226 12.53 3.19 17.18
C ASP A 226 11.56 2.48 18.10
N VAL A 227 11.64 1.14 18.17
CA VAL A 227 10.88 0.34 19.16
C VAL A 227 11.22 0.76 20.59
N ALA A 228 12.51 0.97 20.92
CA ALA A 228 12.91 1.43 22.25
C ALA A 228 12.39 2.85 22.57
N LEU A 229 12.32 3.72 21.56
CA LEU A 229 11.77 5.07 21.73
C LEU A 229 10.23 5.04 21.86
N ALA A 230 9.55 4.16 21.12
CA ALA A 230 8.11 3.94 21.26
C ALA A 230 7.76 3.39 22.67
N GLU A 231 8.57 2.47 23.19
CA GLU A 231 8.41 1.98 24.57
C GLU A 231 8.57 3.10 25.61
N LEU A 232 9.57 3.97 25.44
CA LEU A 232 9.83 5.09 26.33
C LEU A 232 8.71 6.14 26.32
N THR A 233 8.13 6.43 25.15
CA THR A 233 7.19 7.53 24.96
C THR A 233 5.72 7.10 24.99
N GLY A 234 5.42 5.83 24.73
CA GLY A 234 4.07 5.35 24.47
C GLY A 234 3.51 5.76 23.12
N GLY A 235 4.30 6.44 22.30
CA GLY A 235 3.91 6.87 20.95
C GLY A 235 3.78 5.70 19.96
N ARG A 236 2.82 5.79 19.03
CA ARG A 236 2.58 4.76 18.01
C ARG A 236 3.62 4.87 16.90
N ILE A 237 4.45 3.84 16.75
CA ILE A 237 5.40 3.72 15.64
C ILE A 237 4.89 2.71 14.61
N HIS A 238 4.87 3.10 13.34
CA HIS A 238 4.64 2.23 12.21
C HIS A 238 5.94 2.04 11.44
N LEU A 239 6.36 0.80 11.29
CA LEU A 239 7.61 0.42 10.63
C LEU A 239 7.30 0.14 9.16
N ALA A 240 7.72 1.07 8.29
CA ALA A 240 7.42 1.01 6.87
C ALA A 240 8.15 -0.14 6.16
N HIS A 241 7.51 -0.71 5.14
CA HIS A 241 8.06 -1.63 4.11
C HIS A 241 9.17 -2.56 4.60
N LEU A 242 8.91 -3.42 5.60
CA LEU A 242 9.88 -4.39 6.09
C LEU A 242 10.47 -5.22 4.95
N SER A 243 11.80 -5.42 4.97
CA SER A 243 12.51 -6.16 3.93
C SER A 243 13.37 -7.31 4.45
N THR A 244 13.65 -7.40 5.76
CA THR A 244 14.59 -8.36 6.33
C THR A 244 13.97 -9.39 7.24
N ALA A 245 14.54 -10.59 7.28
CA ALA A 245 14.12 -11.66 8.19
C ALA A 245 14.31 -11.28 9.67
N GLY A 246 15.31 -10.46 9.99
CA GLY A 246 15.57 -10.02 11.35
C GLY A 246 14.58 -8.99 11.87
N SER A 247 13.86 -8.29 11.00
CA SER A 247 12.85 -7.30 11.36
C SER A 247 11.59 -7.94 11.96
N VAL A 248 11.19 -9.11 11.49
CA VAL A 248 9.97 -9.81 11.94
C VAL A 248 10.01 -10.12 13.44
N PRO A 249 11.05 -10.76 13.98
CA PRO A 249 11.13 -11.02 15.43
C PRO A 249 11.21 -9.75 16.28
N LEU A 250 11.75 -8.63 15.76
CA LEU A 250 11.76 -7.35 16.46
C LEU A 250 10.33 -6.82 16.69
N VAL A 251 9.50 -6.86 15.66
CA VAL A 251 8.07 -6.49 15.78
C VAL A 251 7.35 -7.41 16.76
N LYS A 252 7.53 -8.72 16.63
CA LYS A 252 6.89 -9.71 17.49
C LYS A 252 7.22 -9.47 18.97
N GLN A 253 8.51 -9.34 19.31
CA GLN A 253 8.97 -9.09 20.68
C GLN A 253 8.47 -7.76 21.22
N ALA A 254 8.40 -6.71 20.38
CA ALA A 254 7.87 -5.42 20.78
C ALA A 254 6.38 -5.54 21.19
N ARG A 255 5.57 -6.26 20.40
CA ARG A 255 4.16 -6.49 20.72
C ARG A 255 3.93 -7.34 21.96
N GLU A 256 4.73 -8.39 22.16
CA GLU A 256 4.70 -9.21 23.37
C GLU A 256 4.96 -8.39 24.64
N ARG A 257 5.69 -7.28 24.51
CA ARG A 257 5.95 -6.31 25.59
C ARG A 257 4.86 -5.23 25.70
N GLY A 258 3.87 -5.24 24.81
CA GLY A 258 2.79 -4.24 24.79
C GLY A 258 3.18 -2.88 24.21
N ILE A 259 4.28 -2.82 23.44
CA ILE A 259 4.72 -1.57 22.78
C ILE A 259 3.79 -1.30 21.58
N PRO A 260 3.33 -0.06 21.37
CA PRO A 260 2.42 0.29 20.29
C PRO A 260 3.15 0.36 18.93
N VAL A 261 3.54 -0.81 18.41
CA VAL A 261 4.23 -0.97 17.13
C VAL A 261 3.35 -1.70 16.13
N THR A 262 3.34 -1.19 14.90
CA THR A 262 2.75 -1.81 13.73
C THR A 262 3.78 -1.86 12.59
N ALA A 263 3.55 -2.71 11.59
CA ALA A 263 4.47 -2.89 10.48
C ALA A 263 3.73 -3.23 9.18
N GLU A 264 4.31 -2.82 8.06
CA GLU A 264 3.83 -3.15 6.72
C GLU A 264 4.91 -3.86 5.90
N VAL A 265 4.48 -4.49 4.81
CA VAL A 265 5.37 -5.10 3.82
C VAL A 265 4.84 -4.86 2.41
N CYS A 266 5.75 -4.68 1.45
CA CYS A 266 5.34 -4.45 0.07
C CYS A 266 5.18 -5.75 -0.73
N PRO A 267 4.29 -5.78 -1.74
CA PRO A 267 4.10 -6.95 -2.60
C PRO A 267 5.39 -7.46 -3.24
N HIS A 268 6.28 -6.56 -3.65
CA HIS A 268 7.56 -6.93 -4.26
C HIS A 268 8.53 -7.58 -3.27
N HIS A 269 8.52 -7.20 -1.97
CA HIS A 269 9.32 -7.87 -0.94
C HIS A 269 8.79 -9.26 -0.54
N LEU A 270 7.54 -9.58 -0.91
CA LEU A 270 6.92 -10.89 -0.67
C LEU A 270 7.07 -11.87 -1.83
N THR A 271 7.41 -11.40 -3.03
CA THR A 271 7.26 -12.21 -4.26
C THR A 271 8.48 -12.30 -5.14
N ILE A 272 9.40 -11.33 -5.05
CA ILE A 272 10.61 -11.31 -5.86
C ILE A 272 11.87 -11.10 -5.00
N THR A 273 13.00 -11.63 -5.48
CA THR A 273 14.27 -11.63 -4.73
C THR A 273 15.34 -10.77 -5.42
N ASP A 274 16.46 -10.56 -4.73
CA ASP A 274 17.65 -9.91 -5.27
C ASP A 274 18.24 -10.62 -6.50
N GLU A 275 17.91 -11.91 -6.70
CA GLU A 275 18.31 -12.66 -7.89
C GLU A 275 17.73 -12.08 -9.19
N TRP A 276 16.63 -11.33 -9.12
CA TRP A 276 16.06 -10.62 -10.28
C TRP A 276 17.04 -9.59 -10.87
N VAL A 277 17.94 -9.03 -10.07
CA VAL A 277 19.00 -8.12 -10.54
C VAL A 277 20.04 -8.83 -11.40
N LEU A 278 20.21 -10.16 -11.23
CA LEU A 278 21.11 -10.96 -12.10
C LEU A 278 20.58 -11.12 -13.52
N GLY A 279 19.29 -10.97 -13.74
CA GLY A 279 18.64 -11.31 -15.00
C GLY A 279 18.57 -12.81 -15.25
N GLY A 280 17.82 -13.24 -16.27
CA GLY A 280 17.69 -14.65 -16.66
C GLY A 280 16.84 -15.50 -15.71
N GLN A 281 16.22 -14.94 -14.70
CA GLN A 281 15.24 -15.59 -13.86
C GLN A 281 13.87 -15.43 -14.52
N SER A 282 13.37 -16.47 -15.15
CA SER A 282 11.93 -16.64 -15.20
C SER A 282 11.52 -17.26 -13.86
N ALA A 283 11.09 -16.44 -12.91
CA ALA A 283 10.18 -16.94 -11.90
C ALA A 283 9.08 -17.69 -12.67
N GLY A 284 8.55 -18.81 -12.17
CA GLY A 284 7.57 -19.65 -12.89
C GLY A 284 6.36 -18.93 -13.50
N THR A 285 6.39 -17.62 -13.57
CA THR A 285 5.47 -16.65 -14.13
C THR A 285 5.89 -16.13 -15.52
N GLY A 286 7.03 -16.58 -16.12
CA GLY A 286 7.42 -16.21 -17.48
C GLY A 286 8.08 -14.83 -17.64
N ALA A 287 8.17 -14.03 -16.58
CA ALA A 287 8.89 -12.76 -16.58
C ALA A 287 9.88 -12.74 -15.42
N GLY A 288 10.91 -12.06 -15.59
CA GLY A 288 11.96 -11.77 -14.63
C GLY A 288 12.96 -10.92 -15.36
N GLY A 289 13.71 -10.07 -14.68
CA GLY A 289 14.70 -9.21 -15.29
C GLY A 289 15.41 -9.95 -16.41
N THR A 290 15.08 -9.64 -17.64
CA THR A 290 15.62 -10.33 -18.82
C THR A 290 17.11 -10.12 -18.92
N PHE A 291 17.59 -9.04 -18.29
CA PHE A 291 18.97 -8.60 -18.33
C PHE A 291 19.52 -8.38 -16.92
N ALA A 292 20.80 -8.67 -16.72
CA ALA A 292 21.50 -8.26 -15.51
C ALA A 292 21.51 -6.72 -15.39
N TYR A 293 21.48 -6.24 -14.15
CA TYR A 293 21.41 -4.81 -13.83
C TYR A 293 20.12 -4.12 -14.31
N ASP A 294 19.01 -4.87 -14.37
CA ASP A 294 17.72 -4.27 -14.70
C ASP A 294 17.33 -3.24 -13.65
N THR A 295 17.35 -1.97 -14.03
CA THR A 295 17.06 -0.84 -13.15
C THR A 295 15.60 -0.82 -12.66
N LEU A 296 14.69 -1.53 -13.33
CA LEU A 296 13.31 -1.68 -12.90
C LEU A 296 13.18 -2.49 -11.59
N THR A 297 14.20 -3.30 -11.25
CA THR A 297 14.29 -4.03 -9.98
C THR A 297 14.85 -3.20 -8.82
N LYS A 298 15.33 -1.97 -9.10
CA LYS A 298 15.90 -1.11 -8.07
C LYS A 298 14.81 -0.46 -7.24
N VAL A 299 14.73 -0.84 -5.97
CA VAL A 299 13.78 -0.35 -4.96
C VAL A 299 14.51 -0.11 -3.64
N TYR A 300 13.89 0.60 -2.73
CA TYR A 300 14.46 0.97 -1.45
C TYR A 300 13.39 0.89 -0.34
N PRO A 301 13.51 -0.03 0.64
CA PRO A 301 14.62 -0.99 0.84
C PRO A 301 14.83 -1.93 -0.36
N PRO A 302 16.05 -2.48 -0.52
CA PRO A 302 16.34 -3.31 -1.68
C PRO A 302 15.65 -4.67 -1.60
N LEU A 303 15.39 -5.28 -2.76
CA LEU A 303 15.00 -6.69 -2.83
C LEU A 303 16.04 -7.55 -2.12
N ARG A 304 15.58 -8.49 -1.30
CA ARG A 304 16.43 -9.36 -0.47
C ARG A 304 16.46 -10.80 -1.00
N GLY A 305 17.23 -11.64 -0.32
CA GLY A 305 17.29 -13.07 -0.63
C GLY A 305 16.05 -13.84 -0.20
N GLN A 306 15.89 -15.08 -0.69
CA GLN A 306 14.72 -15.93 -0.44
C GLN A 306 14.42 -16.12 1.07
N ARG A 307 15.46 -16.23 1.91
CA ARG A 307 15.27 -16.34 3.37
C ARG A 307 14.50 -15.15 3.95
N ASP A 308 14.75 -13.95 3.44
CA ASP A 308 14.06 -12.75 3.91
C ASP A 308 12.61 -12.75 3.43
N VAL A 309 12.38 -13.09 2.15
CA VAL A 309 11.04 -13.26 1.59
C VAL A 309 10.22 -14.28 2.40
N ASP A 310 10.78 -15.47 2.69
CA ASP A 310 10.09 -16.51 3.45
C ASP A 310 9.69 -16.03 4.87
N ALA A 311 10.58 -15.30 5.52
CA ALA A 311 10.31 -14.75 6.86
C ALA A 311 9.22 -13.67 6.85
N LEU A 312 9.22 -12.79 5.83
CA LEU A 312 8.19 -11.77 5.66
C LEU A 312 6.83 -12.39 5.36
N VAL A 313 6.77 -13.39 4.46
CA VAL A 313 5.55 -14.15 4.14
C VAL A 313 4.99 -14.82 5.39
N GLN A 314 5.84 -15.47 6.18
CA GLN A 314 5.43 -16.08 7.45
C GLN A 314 4.94 -15.01 8.44
N GLY A 315 5.66 -13.90 8.61
CA GLY A 315 5.29 -12.81 9.49
C GLY A 315 3.94 -12.18 9.14
N LEU A 316 3.64 -12.03 7.83
CA LEU A 316 2.37 -11.53 7.34
C LEU A 316 1.23 -12.54 7.59
N ALA A 317 1.46 -13.81 7.32
CA ALA A 317 0.48 -14.88 7.52
C ALA A 317 0.12 -15.05 9.01
N GLU A 318 1.10 -14.98 9.91
CA GLU A 318 0.91 -15.07 11.37
C GLU A 318 0.33 -13.79 11.99
N GLY A 319 0.29 -12.68 11.26
CA GLY A 319 -0.18 -11.38 11.77
C GLY A 319 0.85 -10.59 12.57
N THR A 320 2.12 -10.98 12.53
CA THR A 320 3.22 -10.16 13.04
C THR A 320 3.40 -8.89 12.21
N ILE A 321 3.21 -8.98 10.90
CA ILE A 321 3.10 -7.83 9.99
C ILE A 321 1.61 -7.54 9.81
N ASP A 322 1.22 -6.27 10.00
CA ASP A 322 -0.19 -5.86 10.06
C ASP A 322 -0.86 -5.83 8.69
N CYS A 323 -0.15 -5.34 7.69
CA CYS A 323 -0.75 -5.05 6.39
C CYS A 323 0.24 -5.15 5.24
N ILE A 324 -0.33 -5.20 4.04
CA ILE A 324 0.35 -4.96 2.78
C ILE A 324 0.13 -3.50 2.42
N ALA A 325 1.22 -2.77 2.18
CA ALA A 325 1.21 -1.44 1.60
C ALA A 325 2.06 -1.46 0.33
N THR A 326 1.72 -0.62 -0.65
CA THR A 326 2.29 -0.80 -1.99
C THR A 326 3.69 -0.24 -2.13
N ASP A 327 4.02 0.83 -1.43
CA ASP A 327 5.16 1.69 -1.74
C ASP A 327 5.20 1.98 -3.25
N HIS A 328 4.01 2.31 -3.81
CA HIS A 328 3.92 2.71 -5.21
C HIS A 328 4.78 3.95 -5.44
N ALA A 329 5.91 3.74 -6.10
CA ALA A 329 6.92 4.77 -6.33
C ALA A 329 7.19 4.95 -7.83
N PRO A 330 6.29 5.67 -8.54
CA PRO A 330 6.36 5.84 -9.98
C PRO A 330 7.51 6.75 -10.39
N HIS A 331 8.13 6.39 -11.53
CA HIS A 331 9.16 7.15 -12.23
C HIS A 331 8.92 7.10 -13.73
N GLU A 332 9.33 8.16 -14.43
CA GLU A 332 9.41 8.12 -15.89
C GLU A 332 10.49 7.13 -16.34
N LEU A 333 10.21 6.37 -17.40
CA LEU A 333 11.12 5.32 -17.87
C LEU A 333 12.50 5.84 -18.25
N ILE A 334 12.60 7.09 -18.72
CA ILE A 334 13.89 7.66 -19.09
C ILE A 334 14.87 7.75 -17.94
N SER A 335 14.38 7.99 -16.72
CA SER A 335 15.23 8.03 -15.51
C SER A 335 15.76 6.65 -15.11
N LYS A 336 15.13 5.58 -15.57
CA LYS A 336 15.59 4.21 -15.39
C LYS A 336 16.59 3.76 -16.46
N LEU A 337 16.77 4.50 -17.57
CA LEU A 337 17.70 4.18 -18.66
C LEU A 337 19.12 4.68 -18.39
N VAL A 338 19.63 4.37 -17.21
CA VAL A 338 20.95 4.75 -16.72
C VAL A 338 21.63 3.53 -16.08
N THR A 339 22.81 3.69 -15.49
CA THR A 339 23.44 2.57 -14.76
C THR A 339 22.60 2.18 -13.54
N TYR A 340 22.72 0.94 -13.07
CA TYR A 340 22.00 0.48 -11.89
C TYR A 340 22.27 1.36 -10.66
N GLN A 341 23.51 1.85 -10.51
CA GLN A 341 23.89 2.72 -9.40
C GLN A 341 23.20 4.08 -9.46
N ASP A 342 23.03 4.65 -10.66
CA ASP A 342 22.49 6.00 -10.85
C ASP A 342 20.97 6.02 -10.98
N ALA A 343 20.33 4.85 -11.23
CA ALA A 343 18.88 4.76 -11.37
C ALA A 343 18.16 5.13 -10.07
N PRO A 344 17.09 5.92 -10.13
CA PRO A 344 16.24 6.17 -8.96
C PRO A 344 15.60 4.88 -8.47
N SER A 345 15.44 4.73 -7.17
CA SER A 345 14.73 3.62 -6.55
C SER A 345 13.22 3.80 -6.63
N GLY A 346 12.48 2.72 -6.86
CA GLY A 346 11.02 2.70 -6.88
C GLY A 346 10.45 1.80 -7.96
N ILE A 347 9.27 1.26 -7.67
CA ILE A 347 8.48 0.37 -8.54
C ILE A 347 7.05 0.89 -8.58
N SER A 348 6.41 0.87 -9.77
CA SER A 348 4.96 1.10 -9.89
C SER A 348 4.21 -0.18 -9.51
N VAL A 349 3.42 -0.15 -8.44
CA VAL A 349 2.89 -1.36 -7.77
C VAL A 349 1.35 -1.40 -7.71
N LEU A 350 0.65 -0.27 -7.56
CA LEU A 350 -0.80 -0.24 -7.27
C LEU A 350 -1.61 -1.22 -8.14
N GLU A 351 -1.35 -1.28 -9.44
CA GLU A 351 -2.11 -2.08 -10.39
C GLU A 351 -1.72 -3.56 -10.43
N THR A 352 -0.59 -3.94 -9.82
CA THR A 352 -0.10 -5.32 -9.73
C THR A 352 -0.17 -5.89 -8.32
N ALA A 353 -0.54 -5.06 -7.33
CA ALA A 353 -0.50 -5.41 -5.92
C ALA A 353 -1.32 -6.66 -5.58
N LEU A 354 -2.60 -6.69 -6.00
CA LEU A 354 -3.48 -7.84 -5.74
C LEU A 354 -2.96 -9.12 -6.38
N GLY A 355 -2.62 -9.10 -7.68
CA GLY A 355 -2.13 -10.28 -8.39
C GLY A 355 -0.80 -10.81 -7.82
N SER A 356 0.08 -9.90 -7.38
CA SER A 356 1.32 -10.28 -6.68
C SER A 356 1.01 -10.90 -5.31
N ALA A 357 0.15 -10.29 -4.51
CA ALA A 357 -0.19 -10.77 -3.18
C ALA A 357 -0.96 -12.11 -3.22
N LEU A 358 -1.81 -12.34 -4.23
CA LEU A 358 -2.52 -13.61 -4.41
C LEU A 358 -1.60 -14.81 -4.68
N GLN A 359 -0.35 -14.59 -5.10
CA GLN A 359 0.63 -15.67 -5.18
C GLN A 359 0.83 -16.38 -3.82
N LEU A 360 0.68 -15.65 -2.71
CA LEU A 360 0.77 -16.23 -1.36
C LEU A 360 -0.40 -17.17 -1.07
N VAL A 361 -1.59 -16.82 -1.57
CA VAL A 361 -2.79 -17.66 -1.44
C VAL A 361 -2.68 -18.91 -2.32
N HIS A 362 -2.31 -18.72 -3.59
CA HIS A 362 -2.14 -19.83 -4.53
C HIS A 362 -0.99 -20.77 -4.14
N GLY A 363 0.06 -20.22 -3.50
CA GLY A 363 1.16 -20.98 -2.91
C GLY A 363 0.82 -21.68 -1.59
N GLY A 364 -0.39 -21.46 -1.05
CA GLY A 364 -0.82 -22.07 0.21
C GLY A 364 -0.17 -21.47 1.48
N HIS A 365 0.45 -20.30 1.38
CA HIS A 365 1.10 -19.63 2.51
C HIS A 365 0.09 -18.93 3.42
N MET A 366 -1.04 -18.49 2.89
CA MET A 366 -2.13 -17.87 3.67
C MET A 366 -3.49 -18.09 3.01
N THR A 367 -4.56 -17.86 3.76
CA THR A 367 -5.93 -17.93 3.23
C THR A 367 -6.32 -16.65 2.51
N LEU A 368 -7.30 -16.72 1.59
CA LEU A 368 -7.81 -15.53 0.93
C LEU A 368 -8.44 -14.52 1.91
N ASN A 369 -9.13 -15.02 2.94
CA ASN A 369 -9.68 -14.18 4.01
C ASN A 369 -8.57 -13.40 4.74
N ALA A 370 -7.47 -14.08 5.11
CA ALA A 370 -6.32 -13.44 5.74
C ALA A 370 -5.66 -12.40 4.82
N LEU A 371 -5.54 -12.67 3.51
CA LEU A 371 -5.02 -11.69 2.56
C LEU A 371 -5.90 -10.44 2.50
N VAL A 372 -7.22 -10.60 2.38
CA VAL A 372 -8.16 -9.48 2.39
C VAL A 372 -8.06 -8.69 3.70
N GLU A 373 -7.90 -9.36 4.85
CA GLU A 373 -7.66 -8.69 6.14
C GLU A 373 -6.42 -7.79 6.09
N ARG A 374 -5.31 -8.28 5.50
CA ARG A 374 -4.05 -7.51 5.38
C ARG A 374 -4.14 -6.34 4.40
N MET A 375 -5.16 -6.27 3.57
CA MET A 375 -5.38 -5.19 2.61
C MET A 375 -6.56 -4.27 3.00
N THR A 376 -7.30 -4.58 4.07
CA THR A 376 -8.47 -3.82 4.52
C THR A 376 -8.40 -3.47 6.01
N VAL A 377 -8.69 -4.41 6.90
CA VAL A 377 -8.69 -4.21 8.36
C VAL A 377 -7.30 -3.88 8.90
N GLY A 378 -6.26 -4.54 8.40
CA GLY A 378 -4.89 -4.29 8.81
C GLY A 378 -4.47 -2.82 8.64
N PRO A 379 -4.51 -2.25 7.43
CA PRO A 379 -4.18 -0.85 7.22
C PRO A 379 -5.12 0.13 7.95
N ALA A 380 -6.44 -0.16 8.05
CA ALA A 380 -7.36 0.67 8.83
C ALA A 380 -6.93 0.76 10.30
N ARG A 381 -6.57 -0.39 10.91
CA ARG A 381 -6.06 -0.46 12.29
C ARG A 381 -4.78 0.34 12.50
N VAL A 382 -3.87 0.35 11.51
CA VAL A 382 -2.65 1.18 11.55
C VAL A 382 -3.00 2.66 11.62
N LEU A 383 -3.97 3.12 10.85
CA LEU A 383 -4.42 4.52 10.87
C LEU A 383 -5.18 4.85 12.17
N GLY A 384 -5.94 3.91 12.72
CA GLY A 384 -6.67 4.05 13.98
C GLY A 384 -8.18 3.89 13.83
N ASP A 385 -8.90 3.80 14.95
CA ASP A 385 -10.32 3.42 15.04
C ASP A 385 -11.26 4.29 14.16
N SER A 386 -10.89 5.53 13.89
CA SER A 386 -11.66 6.42 13.01
C SER A 386 -11.75 5.92 11.55
N PHE A 387 -10.89 4.98 11.16
CA PHE A 387 -10.82 4.40 9.81
C PHE A 387 -11.51 3.03 9.70
N ASP A 388 -11.99 2.44 10.79
CA ASP A 388 -12.64 1.12 10.79
C ASP A 388 -13.84 1.07 9.82
N HIS A 389 -14.54 2.19 9.65
CA HIS A 389 -15.69 2.31 8.75
C HIS A 389 -15.35 2.10 7.27
N LEU A 390 -14.07 2.19 6.87
CA LEU A 390 -13.58 1.95 5.50
C LEU A 390 -13.31 0.46 5.22
N SER A 391 -13.24 -0.36 6.25
CA SER A 391 -12.81 -1.76 6.16
C SER A 391 -13.94 -2.78 6.36
N THR A 392 -15.21 -2.39 6.10
CA THR A 392 -16.37 -3.24 6.35
C THR A 392 -17.47 -3.09 5.28
N LEU A 393 -18.21 -4.18 5.06
CA LEU A 393 -19.42 -4.23 4.25
C LEU A 393 -20.69 -4.27 5.13
N ALA A 394 -20.64 -3.75 6.36
CA ALA A 394 -21.78 -3.73 7.24
C ALA A 394 -22.94 -2.86 6.67
N PRO A 395 -24.19 -3.25 6.87
CA PRO A 395 -25.32 -2.37 6.56
C PRO A 395 -25.18 -1.01 7.25
N GLY A 396 -25.37 0.07 6.50
CA GLY A 396 -25.18 1.45 6.92
C GLY A 396 -23.78 2.02 6.69
N SER A 397 -22.78 1.19 6.38
CA SER A 397 -21.45 1.66 5.99
C SER A 397 -21.45 2.27 4.59
N THR A 398 -20.46 3.11 4.31
CA THR A 398 -20.21 3.61 2.96
C THR A 398 -19.92 2.44 2.01
N ALA A 399 -20.49 2.48 0.82
CA ALA A 399 -20.27 1.45 -0.18
C ALA A 399 -18.93 1.66 -0.89
N ASP A 400 -17.86 1.26 -0.23
CA ASP A 400 -16.50 1.15 -0.74
C ASP A 400 -16.20 -0.33 -0.93
N ILE A 401 -16.24 -0.79 -2.18
CA ILE A 401 -16.27 -2.21 -2.51
C ILE A 401 -15.27 -2.49 -3.62
N VAL A 402 -14.50 -3.55 -3.48
CA VAL A 402 -13.74 -4.13 -4.58
C VAL A 402 -14.35 -5.48 -4.99
N ILE A 403 -14.50 -5.69 -6.28
CA ILE A 403 -14.90 -6.96 -6.87
C ILE A 403 -13.71 -7.47 -7.68
N PHE A 404 -13.25 -8.68 -7.39
CA PHE A 404 -12.11 -9.27 -8.09
C PHE A 404 -12.31 -10.76 -8.38
N ASP A 405 -11.64 -11.23 -9.41
CA ASP A 405 -11.56 -12.65 -9.72
C ASP A 405 -10.21 -13.17 -9.25
N PRO A 406 -10.15 -14.02 -8.20
CA PRO A 406 -8.88 -14.50 -7.67
C PRO A 406 -8.15 -15.45 -8.59
N ASP A 407 -8.83 -16.02 -9.58
CA ASP A 407 -8.31 -17.08 -10.45
C ASP A 407 -8.03 -16.64 -11.89
N LEU A 408 -8.47 -15.44 -12.28
CA LEU A 408 -8.28 -14.92 -13.63
C LEU A 408 -6.79 -14.63 -13.89
N GLU A 409 -6.22 -15.29 -14.89
CA GLU A 409 -4.86 -15.03 -15.35
C GLU A 409 -4.80 -13.85 -16.32
N TRP A 410 -3.79 -13.01 -16.16
CA TRP A 410 -3.53 -11.89 -17.04
C TRP A 410 -2.02 -11.61 -17.14
N VAL A 411 -1.60 -11.01 -18.26
CA VAL A 411 -0.21 -10.65 -18.49
C VAL A 411 -0.01 -9.18 -18.15
N VAL A 412 1.02 -8.88 -17.36
CA VAL A 412 1.35 -7.50 -16.99
C VAL A 412 1.88 -6.76 -18.21
N ASP A 413 1.11 -5.78 -18.66
CA ASP A 413 1.52 -4.81 -19.69
C ASP A 413 1.52 -3.40 -19.09
N PRO A 414 2.69 -2.83 -18.79
CA PRO A 414 2.77 -1.48 -18.22
C PRO A 414 2.20 -0.40 -19.13
N SER A 415 2.10 -0.63 -20.45
CA SER A 415 1.51 0.34 -21.38
C SER A 415 0.02 0.59 -21.09
N GLU A 416 -0.66 -0.38 -20.46
CA GLU A 416 -2.07 -0.31 -20.06
C GLU A 416 -2.26 0.31 -18.67
N PHE A 417 -1.21 0.55 -17.89
CA PHE A 417 -1.33 1.12 -16.54
C PHE A 417 -1.97 2.50 -16.58
N GLN A 418 -2.79 2.80 -15.59
CA GLN A 418 -3.36 4.12 -15.34
C GLN A 418 -2.34 5.06 -14.71
N SER A 419 -1.42 4.53 -13.89
CA SER A 419 -0.26 5.27 -13.39
C SER A 419 0.56 5.83 -14.55
N MET A 420 1.11 7.03 -14.38
CA MET A 420 2.09 7.58 -15.31
C MET A 420 3.41 6.81 -15.29
N GLY A 421 3.79 6.32 -14.10
CA GLY A 421 4.96 5.46 -13.92
C GLY A 421 4.73 4.07 -14.50
N LYS A 422 5.63 3.67 -15.43
CA LYS A 422 5.62 2.35 -16.07
C LYS A 422 6.78 1.46 -15.58
N ASN A 423 7.43 1.88 -14.50
CA ASN A 423 8.64 1.27 -13.94
C ASN A 423 8.30 0.05 -13.08
N THR A 424 7.99 -1.06 -13.71
CA THR A 424 7.77 -2.35 -13.03
C THR A 424 8.67 -3.44 -13.62
N PRO A 425 9.30 -4.28 -12.77
CA PRO A 425 10.04 -5.45 -13.25
C PRO A 425 9.12 -6.60 -13.71
N LEU A 426 7.81 -6.48 -13.47
CA LEU A 426 6.83 -7.52 -13.77
C LEU A 426 6.35 -7.51 -15.22
N GLN A 427 6.85 -6.64 -16.08
CA GLN A 427 6.44 -6.58 -17.49
C GLN A 427 6.53 -7.97 -18.15
N GLY A 428 5.43 -8.42 -18.76
CA GLY A 428 5.32 -9.74 -19.41
C GLY A 428 5.10 -10.90 -18.42
N ALA A 429 5.09 -10.65 -17.11
CA ALA A 429 4.72 -11.67 -16.13
C ALA A 429 3.24 -12.03 -16.24
N THR A 430 2.91 -13.33 -16.09
CA THR A 430 1.54 -13.76 -15.88
C THR A 430 1.24 -13.72 -14.38
N LEU A 431 0.29 -12.89 -13.99
CA LEU A 431 -0.27 -12.86 -12.65
C LEU A 431 -1.63 -13.54 -12.64
N LYS A 432 -1.98 -14.13 -11.49
CA LYS A 432 -3.28 -14.74 -11.25
C LYS A 432 -4.02 -13.93 -10.19
N GLY A 433 -5.20 -13.44 -10.56
CA GLY A 433 -6.03 -12.55 -9.78
C GLY A 433 -6.08 -11.14 -10.36
N GLN A 434 -7.29 -10.69 -10.68
CA GLN A 434 -7.54 -9.40 -11.31
C GLN A 434 -8.74 -8.70 -10.70
N VAL A 435 -8.61 -7.38 -10.49
CA VAL A 435 -9.74 -6.53 -10.11
C VAL A 435 -10.68 -6.38 -11.31
N ILE A 436 -11.96 -6.61 -11.07
CA ILE A 436 -13.04 -6.50 -12.05
C ILE A 436 -13.74 -5.16 -11.92
N ALA A 437 -14.00 -4.73 -10.69
CA ALA A 437 -14.62 -3.44 -10.43
C ALA A 437 -14.22 -2.88 -9.07
N THR A 438 -14.18 -1.55 -8.98
CA THR A 438 -13.95 -0.80 -7.75
C THR A 438 -15.05 0.25 -7.60
N MET A 439 -15.70 0.25 -6.44
CA MET A 439 -16.76 1.18 -6.10
C MET A 439 -16.31 2.05 -4.93
N VAL A 440 -16.47 3.36 -5.06
CA VAL A 440 -16.21 4.34 -4.01
C VAL A 440 -17.48 5.13 -3.76
N GLN A 441 -17.94 5.16 -2.49
CA GLN A 441 -19.16 5.84 -2.10
C GLN A 441 -20.40 5.46 -2.96
N GLY A 442 -20.47 4.17 -3.32
CA GLY A 442 -21.58 3.63 -4.12
C GLY A 442 -21.52 3.94 -5.61
N ARG A 443 -20.41 4.49 -6.10
CA ARG A 443 -20.18 4.76 -7.52
C ARG A 443 -19.05 3.90 -8.04
N PHE A 444 -19.23 3.22 -9.16
CA PHE A 444 -18.12 2.56 -9.82
C PHE A 444 -17.14 3.62 -10.33
N VAL A 445 -15.88 3.47 -9.95
CA VAL A 445 -14.76 4.30 -10.41
C VAL A 445 -13.86 3.51 -11.36
N TYR A 446 -13.99 2.18 -11.33
CA TYR A 446 -13.36 1.25 -12.26
C TYR A 446 -14.32 0.08 -12.49
N GLU A 447 -14.58 -0.28 -13.73
CA GLU A 447 -15.48 -1.38 -14.10
C GLU A 447 -15.12 -1.88 -15.51
N ASP A 448 -15.14 -3.21 -15.70
CA ASP A 448 -14.92 -3.87 -17.01
C ASP A 448 -13.64 -3.42 -17.73
N GLY A 449 -12.56 -3.24 -17.00
CA GLY A 449 -11.27 -2.86 -17.57
C GLY A 449 -11.07 -1.36 -17.81
N ALA A 450 -12.05 -0.52 -17.48
CA ALA A 450 -12.01 0.91 -17.70
C ALA A 450 -12.23 1.72 -16.42
N VAL A 451 -11.57 2.87 -16.33
CA VAL A 451 -11.92 3.93 -15.39
C VAL A 451 -13.20 4.60 -15.88
N VAL A 452 -14.17 4.76 -14.97
CA VAL A 452 -15.53 5.25 -15.29
C VAL A 452 -15.69 6.71 -14.92
#